data_d656c46f6a55826d4c87d1ad7b0dacdb
#
_entry.id   d656c46f6a55826d4c87d1ad7b0dacdb
#
_cell.length_a   1.000
_cell.length_b   1.000
_cell.length_c   1.000
_cell.angle_alpha   90.00
_cell.angle_beta   90.00
_cell.angle_gamma   90.00
#
_symmetry.space_group_name_H-M   'P 1'
#
loop_
_entity.id
_entity.type
_entity.pdbx_description
1 polymer ?
#
loop_
_entity_poly.entity_id
_entity_poly.type
_entity_poly.pdbx_seq_one_letter_code
_entity_poly.pdbx_strand_id
1 'polypeptide(L)'
;MKIEQIVWQEGHWQGLSSSRRLDSINTLIIVFGRASDTSLEQLSAQMPYSQVIGCSTAGEIIDNTILEDAVVATIILFEKSTIHLASAHIEEGMRASFNIGVQLGQELSSHKDNLKHVFVLSDGLLINGGHLVEGFHSVLPKNIKVTGGLAGDGERFEQTTVISGNRSSSGLVVALGLYGEHLSVGYGSRGGWCPFGMERKVTRSTDNVLYELDDQDALSIYKTYLGDLAQELPASGLRFPLEISVPGQELKLVRTLLAIDEAQGSITFAGNVPKGVTAKLMRASSESLIEGARNAASLCHHDSSSPALAILISCVGRRLLLRQLAEDEVEAVNEELGENTRVCGFYSYGEIAPSSEEGSADLHNQTMTITVLSEI
;
A
#
# COMPACT_ATOMS: atom_id res chain seq x y z
N MET A 1 -22.87 -7.25 3.72
CA MET A 1 -21.60 -7.79 3.22
C MET A 1 -21.24 -9.09 3.93
N LYS A 2 -20.69 -10.09 3.22
CA LYS A 2 -20.24 -11.37 3.82
C LYS A 2 -18.76 -11.56 3.52
N ILE A 3 -17.99 -12.00 4.51
CA ILE A 3 -16.53 -12.11 4.42
C ILE A 3 -16.11 -13.50 4.88
N GLU A 4 -15.27 -14.15 4.10
CA GLU A 4 -14.61 -15.41 4.44
C GLU A 4 -13.14 -15.36 4.06
N GLN A 5 -12.32 -16.08 4.82
CA GLN A 5 -10.88 -16.14 4.58
C GLN A 5 -10.46 -17.59 4.40
N ILE A 6 -9.57 -17.82 3.45
CA ILE A 6 -9.07 -19.13 3.10
C ILE A 6 -7.55 -19.06 2.91
N VAL A 7 -6.87 -20.16 3.16
CA VAL A 7 -5.40 -20.27 3.03
C VAL A 7 -5.06 -21.40 2.07
N TRP A 8 -4.08 -21.17 1.21
CA TRP A 8 -3.52 -22.20 0.34
C TRP A 8 -2.51 -23.06 1.09
N GLN A 9 -2.82 -24.34 1.25
CA GLN A 9 -1.95 -25.31 1.92
C GLN A 9 -2.02 -26.64 1.21
N GLU A 10 -0.91 -27.37 1.12
CA GLU A 10 -0.85 -28.73 0.56
C GLU A 10 -1.47 -28.88 -0.82
N GLY A 11 -1.36 -27.84 -1.67
CA GLY A 11 -1.86 -27.88 -3.05
C GLY A 11 -3.37 -27.63 -3.20
N HIS A 12 -4.06 -27.14 -2.17
CA HIS A 12 -5.48 -26.80 -2.24
C HIS A 12 -5.85 -25.64 -1.29
N TRP A 13 -6.96 -24.96 -1.57
CA TRP A 13 -7.51 -23.94 -0.71
C TRP A 13 -8.34 -24.53 0.42
N GLN A 14 -7.90 -24.31 1.66
CA GLN A 14 -8.64 -24.72 2.85
C GLN A 14 -9.93 -23.88 2.98
N GLY A 15 -11.09 -24.56 3.00
CA GLY A 15 -12.39 -23.89 3.15
C GLY A 15 -13.07 -23.42 1.85
N LEU A 16 -12.43 -23.46 0.69
CA LEU A 16 -12.98 -22.96 -0.57
C LEU A 16 -14.32 -23.61 -0.95
N SER A 17 -14.50 -24.92 -0.68
CA SER A 17 -15.75 -25.62 -1.01
C SER A 17 -16.98 -25.04 -0.27
N SER A 18 -16.82 -24.54 0.94
CA SER A 18 -17.88 -23.87 1.70
C SER A 18 -18.12 -22.46 1.21
N SER A 19 -17.09 -21.79 0.70
CA SER A 19 -17.16 -20.41 0.22
C SER A 19 -17.81 -20.25 -1.17
N ARG A 20 -18.01 -21.35 -1.91
CA ARG A 20 -18.72 -21.34 -3.22
C ARG A 20 -20.08 -20.68 -3.19
N ARG A 21 -20.79 -20.71 -2.07
CA ARG A 21 -22.07 -20.04 -1.91
C ARG A 21 -22.00 -18.51 -2.04
N LEU A 22 -20.81 -17.95 -1.95
CA LEU A 22 -20.55 -16.53 -2.11
C LEU A 22 -20.20 -16.14 -3.56
N ASP A 23 -20.12 -17.10 -4.50
CA ASP A 23 -19.75 -16.82 -5.89
C ASP A 23 -20.81 -15.97 -6.60
N SER A 24 -20.41 -14.80 -7.05
CA SER A 24 -21.27 -13.80 -7.67
C SER A 24 -20.43 -12.78 -8.45
N ILE A 25 -21.05 -12.06 -9.38
CA ILE A 25 -20.41 -10.92 -10.07
C ILE A 25 -20.05 -9.76 -9.14
N ASN A 26 -20.66 -9.71 -7.95
CA ASN A 26 -20.35 -8.74 -6.88
C ASN A 26 -19.46 -9.34 -5.79
N THR A 27 -18.82 -10.48 -6.06
CA THR A 27 -17.85 -11.08 -5.15
C THR A 27 -16.45 -10.70 -5.58
N LEU A 28 -15.71 -10.14 -4.65
CA LEU A 28 -14.28 -9.87 -4.77
C LEU A 28 -13.51 -10.94 -4.01
N ILE A 29 -12.45 -11.45 -4.61
CA ILE A 29 -11.46 -12.30 -3.95
C ILE A 29 -10.13 -11.55 -3.99
N ILE A 30 -9.60 -11.20 -2.82
CA ILE A 30 -8.29 -10.55 -2.70
C ILE A 30 -7.27 -11.62 -2.29
N VAL A 31 -6.25 -11.84 -3.11
CA VAL A 31 -5.20 -12.85 -2.88
C VAL A 31 -3.90 -12.15 -2.53
N PHE A 32 -3.33 -12.45 -1.38
CA PHE A 32 -2.02 -11.97 -0.97
C PHE A 32 -1.03 -13.12 -0.85
N GLY A 33 0.18 -12.91 -1.36
CA GLY A 33 1.25 -13.88 -1.40
C GLY A 33 1.65 -14.27 -2.83
N ARG A 34 2.68 -15.11 -2.94
CA ARG A 34 3.16 -15.61 -4.24
C ARG A 34 2.28 -16.76 -4.74
N ALA A 35 1.10 -16.39 -5.25
CA ALA A 35 0.16 -17.36 -5.79
C ALA A 35 0.72 -18.08 -7.03
N SER A 36 0.54 -19.40 -7.08
CA SER A 36 0.85 -20.22 -8.26
C SER A 36 -0.32 -20.22 -9.26
N ASP A 37 -0.03 -20.50 -10.53
CA ASP A 37 -1.08 -20.68 -11.53
C ASP A 37 -2.13 -21.71 -11.08
N THR A 38 -1.71 -22.82 -10.48
CA THR A 38 -2.60 -23.87 -9.95
C THR A 38 -3.54 -23.32 -8.87
N SER A 39 -3.06 -22.45 -7.97
CA SER A 39 -3.91 -21.87 -6.93
C SER A 39 -4.95 -20.92 -7.52
N LEU A 40 -4.59 -20.11 -8.51
CA LEU A 40 -5.51 -19.18 -9.18
C LEU A 40 -6.51 -19.91 -10.08
N GLU A 41 -6.08 -20.96 -10.78
CA GLU A 41 -6.96 -21.83 -11.59
C GLU A 41 -8.02 -22.51 -10.71
N GLN A 42 -7.65 -23.02 -9.53
CA GLN A 42 -8.61 -23.61 -8.60
C GLN A 42 -9.65 -22.59 -8.11
N LEU A 43 -9.23 -21.37 -7.78
CA LEU A 43 -10.16 -20.28 -7.40
C LEU A 43 -11.15 -20.01 -8.54
N SER A 44 -10.64 -19.73 -9.73
CA SER A 44 -11.46 -19.40 -10.90
C SER A 44 -12.41 -20.54 -11.32
N ALA A 45 -11.96 -21.79 -11.19
CA ALA A 45 -12.80 -22.95 -11.51
C ALA A 45 -13.94 -23.16 -10.49
N GLN A 46 -13.73 -22.81 -9.24
CA GLN A 46 -14.71 -22.99 -8.17
C GLN A 46 -15.60 -21.77 -7.92
N MET A 47 -15.13 -20.58 -8.31
CA MET A 47 -15.82 -19.29 -8.17
C MET A 47 -15.75 -18.51 -9.49
N PRO A 48 -16.40 -19.01 -10.57
CA PRO A 48 -16.22 -18.49 -11.92
C PRO A 48 -16.84 -17.10 -12.16
N TYR A 49 -17.74 -16.64 -11.30
CA TYR A 49 -18.38 -15.32 -11.40
C TYR A 49 -17.68 -14.26 -10.58
N SER A 50 -16.79 -14.66 -9.66
CA SER A 50 -16.09 -13.75 -8.76
C SER A 50 -14.93 -13.03 -9.45
N GLN A 51 -14.68 -11.80 -9.05
CA GLN A 51 -13.54 -11.01 -9.51
C GLN A 51 -12.33 -11.25 -8.58
N VAL A 52 -11.19 -11.60 -9.14
CA VAL A 52 -9.97 -11.92 -8.39
C VAL A 52 -8.93 -10.85 -8.63
N ILE A 53 -8.40 -10.28 -7.55
CA ILE A 53 -7.24 -9.37 -7.54
C ILE A 53 -6.24 -9.83 -6.49
N GLY A 54 -5.03 -9.36 -6.57
CA GLY A 54 -4.03 -9.65 -5.53
C GLY A 54 -2.63 -9.22 -5.93
N CYS A 55 -1.67 -9.54 -5.09
CA CYS A 55 -0.27 -9.28 -5.37
C CYS A 55 0.67 -10.18 -4.56
N SER A 56 1.92 -10.27 -5.03
CA SER A 56 3.03 -10.77 -4.22
C SER A 56 3.33 -9.77 -3.08
N THR A 57 3.90 -10.23 -1.99
CA THR A 57 3.99 -9.47 -0.75
C THR A 57 5.35 -9.59 -0.08
N ALA A 58 5.58 -8.77 0.92
CA ALA A 58 6.68 -8.93 1.86
C ALA A 58 6.20 -9.49 3.22
N GLY A 59 5.11 -10.27 3.20
CA GLY A 59 4.43 -10.92 4.31
C GLY A 59 2.93 -10.69 4.26
N GLU A 60 2.15 -11.72 4.53
CA GLU A 60 0.70 -11.74 4.47
C GLU A 60 0.10 -11.49 5.86
N ILE A 61 -0.96 -10.66 5.92
CA ILE A 61 -1.71 -10.40 7.15
C ILE A 61 -3.09 -11.05 7.01
N ILE A 62 -3.43 -11.88 7.99
CA ILE A 62 -4.75 -12.51 8.13
C ILE A 62 -5.17 -12.51 9.60
N ASP A 63 -6.32 -11.91 9.90
CA ASP A 63 -6.75 -11.64 11.28
C ASP A 63 -5.61 -10.96 12.09
N ASN A 64 -5.13 -11.56 13.19
CA ASN A 64 -4.04 -11.04 14.03
C ASN A 64 -2.67 -11.66 13.71
N THR A 65 -2.55 -12.41 12.64
CA THR A 65 -1.35 -13.21 12.35
C THR A 65 -0.66 -12.71 11.09
N ILE A 66 0.67 -12.75 11.13
CA ILE A 66 1.52 -12.51 9.96
C ILE A 66 2.06 -13.84 9.49
N LEU A 67 1.79 -14.16 8.23
CA LEU A 67 2.32 -15.36 7.59
C LEU A 67 3.50 -14.99 6.67
N GLU A 68 4.40 -15.94 6.47
CA GLU A 68 5.53 -15.85 5.55
C GLU A 68 5.43 -16.94 4.51
N ASP A 69 5.72 -16.60 3.26
CA ASP A 69 5.68 -17.52 2.13
C ASP A 69 4.34 -18.29 2.00
N ALA A 70 3.27 -17.71 2.49
CA ALA A 70 1.92 -18.22 2.40
C ALA A 70 1.17 -17.64 1.20
N VAL A 71 0.01 -18.20 0.89
CA VAL A 71 -0.96 -17.57 0.00
C VAL A 71 -2.30 -17.57 0.72
N VAL A 72 -2.82 -16.38 0.95
CA VAL A 72 -4.10 -16.17 1.63
C VAL A 72 -5.09 -15.50 0.69
N ALA A 73 -6.37 -15.82 0.83
CA ALA A 73 -7.42 -15.15 0.08
C ALA A 73 -8.56 -14.73 1.00
N THR A 74 -9.02 -13.50 0.81
CA THR A 74 -10.20 -12.95 1.46
C THR A 74 -11.31 -12.81 0.43
N ILE A 75 -12.44 -13.46 0.67
CA ILE A 75 -13.62 -13.51 -0.19
C ILE A 75 -14.67 -12.57 0.38
N ILE A 76 -15.09 -11.59 -0.40
CA ILE A 76 -16.04 -10.54 0.00
C ILE A 76 -17.23 -10.54 -0.95
N LEU A 77 -18.41 -10.87 -0.47
CA LEU A 77 -19.66 -10.68 -1.21
C LEU A 77 -20.29 -9.34 -0.82
N PHE A 78 -20.35 -8.42 -1.77
CA PHE A 78 -21.11 -7.17 -1.64
C PHE A 78 -22.58 -7.44 -1.95
N GLU A 79 -23.45 -7.16 -0.98
CA GLU A 79 -24.90 -7.45 -1.10
C GLU A 79 -25.71 -6.25 -1.62
N LYS A 80 -25.20 -5.03 -1.46
CA LYS A 80 -25.85 -3.77 -1.85
C LYS A 80 -25.02 -2.92 -2.81
N SER A 81 -23.73 -3.21 -2.94
CA SER A 81 -22.79 -2.46 -3.75
C SER A 81 -22.33 -3.28 -4.96
N THR A 82 -21.76 -2.63 -5.95
CA THR A 82 -21.20 -3.29 -7.14
C THR A 82 -19.72 -2.95 -7.29
N ILE A 83 -19.00 -3.84 -7.94
CA ILE A 83 -17.57 -3.72 -8.18
C ILE A 83 -17.26 -3.81 -9.67
N HIS A 84 -16.20 -3.15 -10.10
CA HIS A 84 -15.63 -3.29 -11.44
C HIS A 84 -14.12 -3.29 -11.39
N LEU A 85 -13.50 -4.18 -12.15
CA LEU A 85 -12.06 -4.37 -12.21
C LEU A 85 -11.52 -3.83 -13.53
N ALA A 86 -10.56 -2.94 -13.45
CA ALA A 86 -9.76 -2.46 -14.56
C ALA A 86 -8.28 -2.84 -14.35
N SER A 87 -7.56 -3.14 -15.42
CA SER A 87 -6.13 -3.47 -15.33
C SER A 87 -5.35 -2.99 -16.55
N ALA A 88 -4.09 -2.63 -16.34
CA ALA A 88 -3.20 -2.22 -17.41
C ALA A 88 -1.75 -2.64 -17.10
N HIS A 89 -1.02 -3.03 -18.15
CA HIS A 89 0.43 -3.27 -18.08
C HIS A 89 1.21 -1.99 -18.36
N ILE A 90 2.39 -1.88 -17.74
CA ILE A 90 3.30 -0.78 -18.03
C ILE A 90 3.83 -0.91 -19.47
N GLU A 91 3.77 0.18 -20.20
CA GLU A 91 4.37 0.33 -21.52
C GLU A 91 5.69 1.10 -21.39
N GLU A 92 6.55 1.03 -22.40
CA GLU A 92 7.76 1.83 -22.47
C GLU A 92 7.44 3.31 -22.70
N GLY A 93 8.17 4.20 -22.03
CA GLY A 93 8.11 5.63 -22.30
C GLY A 93 8.09 6.51 -21.05
N MET A 94 8.39 7.78 -21.28
CA MET A 94 8.27 8.80 -20.25
C MET A 94 6.81 8.90 -19.78
N ARG A 95 6.60 8.96 -18.46
CA ARG A 95 5.28 8.99 -17.82
C ARG A 95 4.43 7.72 -17.96
N ALA A 96 5.01 6.57 -18.24
CA ALA A 96 4.26 5.32 -18.37
C ALA A 96 3.33 5.06 -17.16
N SER A 97 3.85 5.19 -15.94
CA SER A 97 3.04 5.02 -14.71
C SER A 97 1.91 6.04 -14.58
N PHE A 98 2.13 7.31 -14.96
CA PHE A 98 1.09 8.33 -14.98
C PHE A 98 -0.03 7.98 -15.98
N ASN A 99 0.34 7.55 -17.19
CA ASN A 99 -0.62 7.20 -18.23
C ASN A 99 -1.52 6.02 -17.82
N ILE A 100 -0.97 5.03 -17.09
CA ILE A 100 -1.76 3.94 -16.52
C ILE A 100 -2.81 4.49 -15.54
N GLY A 101 -2.42 5.40 -14.64
CA GLY A 101 -3.36 6.04 -13.70
C GLY A 101 -4.48 6.77 -14.43
N VAL A 102 -4.16 7.50 -15.52
CA VAL A 102 -5.15 8.18 -16.37
C VAL A 102 -6.10 7.16 -17.01
N GLN A 103 -5.55 6.12 -17.65
CA GLN A 103 -6.34 5.10 -18.35
C GLN A 103 -7.33 4.42 -17.40
N LEU A 104 -6.82 3.88 -16.28
CA LEU A 104 -7.64 3.15 -15.31
C LEU A 104 -8.67 4.06 -14.64
N GLY A 105 -8.29 5.30 -14.30
CA GLY A 105 -9.21 6.28 -13.72
C GLY A 105 -10.36 6.66 -14.66
N GLN A 106 -10.08 6.82 -15.96
CA GLN A 106 -11.09 7.08 -16.98
C GLN A 106 -12.04 5.89 -17.16
N GLU A 107 -11.50 4.67 -17.23
CA GLU A 107 -12.30 3.46 -17.36
C GLU A 107 -13.26 3.31 -16.18
N LEU A 108 -12.78 3.43 -14.95
CA LEU A 108 -13.60 3.30 -13.75
C LEU A 108 -14.65 4.42 -13.64
N SER A 109 -14.30 5.66 -13.98
CA SER A 109 -15.26 6.78 -13.95
C SER A 109 -16.37 6.66 -14.98
N SER A 110 -16.09 6.02 -16.13
CA SER A 110 -17.05 5.87 -17.22
C SER A 110 -17.88 4.59 -17.12
N HIS A 111 -17.49 3.63 -16.28
CA HIS A 111 -18.15 2.33 -16.18
C HIS A 111 -19.58 2.43 -15.65
N LYS A 112 -19.79 3.20 -14.58
CA LYS A 112 -21.08 3.38 -13.91
C LYS A 112 -21.09 4.66 -13.07
N ASP A 113 -22.27 5.28 -12.95
CA ASP A 113 -22.49 6.33 -11.97
C ASP A 113 -22.30 5.84 -10.54
N ASN A 114 -22.08 6.77 -9.60
CA ASN A 114 -21.90 6.46 -8.17
C ASN A 114 -20.61 5.69 -7.81
N LEU A 115 -19.50 5.90 -8.55
CA LEU A 115 -18.18 5.50 -8.07
C LEU A 115 -17.93 6.18 -6.71
N LYS A 116 -17.56 5.40 -5.71
CA LYS A 116 -17.30 5.87 -4.33
C LYS A 116 -15.84 5.83 -3.98
N HIS A 117 -15.13 4.81 -4.45
CA HIS A 117 -13.74 4.58 -4.08
C HIS A 117 -13.01 3.78 -5.15
N VAL A 118 -11.71 3.95 -5.22
CA VAL A 118 -10.80 3.15 -6.05
C VAL A 118 -9.76 2.50 -5.15
N PHE A 119 -9.67 1.16 -5.21
CA PHE A 119 -8.61 0.40 -4.54
C PHE A 119 -7.61 -0.11 -5.59
N VAL A 120 -6.31 0.11 -5.37
CA VAL A 120 -5.25 -0.15 -6.37
C VAL A 120 -4.21 -1.11 -5.83
N LEU A 121 -3.86 -2.13 -6.60
CA LEU A 121 -2.66 -2.94 -6.40
C LEU A 121 -1.75 -2.77 -7.63
N SER A 122 -0.49 -2.50 -7.39
CA SER A 122 0.49 -2.18 -8.43
C SER A 122 1.76 -3.01 -8.26
N ASP A 123 2.44 -3.30 -9.38
CA ASP A 123 3.83 -3.78 -9.32
C ASP A 123 4.68 -2.81 -8.50
N GLY A 124 5.52 -3.37 -7.61
CA GLY A 124 6.29 -2.58 -6.65
C GLY A 124 7.67 -2.12 -7.13
N LEU A 125 8.15 -2.66 -8.24
CA LEU A 125 9.49 -2.39 -8.77
C LEU A 125 9.48 -1.64 -10.10
N LEU A 126 8.51 -1.92 -10.96
CA LEU A 126 8.44 -1.38 -12.32
C LEU A 126 7.55 -0.14 -12.42
N ILE A 127 6.68 0.11 -11.45
CA ILE A 127 5.73 1.23 -11.43
C ILE A 127 6.20 2.32 -10.47
N ASN A 128 6.24 3.55 -10.94
CA ASN A 128 6.37 4.71 -10.04
C ASN A 128 5.00 5.03 -9.44
N GLY A 129 4.81 4.67 -8.16
CA GLY A 129 3.54 4.82 -7.45
C GLY A 129 3.09 6.28 -7.31
N GLY A 130 4.00 7.24 -7.18
CA GLY A 130 3.67 8.66 -7.14
C GLY A 130 3.07 9.14 -8.46
N HIS A 131 3.70 8.83 -9.59
CA HIS A 131 3.17 9.17 -10.92
C HIS A 131 1.85 8.43 -11.22
N LEU A 132 1.70 7.18 -10.77
CA LEU A 132 0.45 6.44 -10.90
C LEU A 132 -0.71 7.17 -10.21
N VAL A 133 -0.49 7.61 -8.97
CA VAL A 133 -1.48 8.35 -8.18
C VAL A 133 -1.80 9.71 -8.81
N GLU A 134 -0.79 10.46 -9.29
CA GLU A 134 -0.99 11.70 -10.03
C GLU A 134 -1.87 11.49 -11.28
N GLY A 135 -1.67 10.36 -11.99
CA GLY A 135 -2.49 9.97 -13.13
C GLY A 135 -3.97 9.81 -12.75
N PHE A 136 -4.26 9.08 -11.68
CA PHE A 136 -5.64 8.94 -11.15
C PHE A 136 -6.25 10.32 -10.81
N HIS A 137 -5.51 11.18 -10.10
CA HIS A 137 -6.01 12.50 -9.71
C HIS A 137 -6.31 13.43 -10.88
N SER A 138 -5.62 13.25 -12.01
CA SER A 138 -5.85 14.07 -13.20
C SER A 138 -7.22 13.86 -13.86
N VAL A 139 -7.88 12.72 -13.57
CA VAL A 139 -9.12 12.29 -14.23
C VAL A 139 -10.26 11.94 -13.28
N LEU A 140 -9.96 11.52 -12.04
CA LEU A 140 -10.98 11.20 -11.04
C LEU A 140 -11.56 12.48 -10.41
N PRO A 141 -12.87 12.53 -10.11
CA PRO A 141 -13.45 13.57 -9.27
C PRO A 141 -12.76 13.68 -7.91
N LYS A 142 -12.59 14.88 -7.37
CA LYS A 142 -11.87 15.13 -6.11
C LYS A 142 -12.43 14.40 -4.88
N ASN A 143 -13.72 14.08 -4.90
CA ASN A 143 -14.37 13.32 -3.83
C ASN A 143 -14.11 11.81 -3.90
N ILE A 144 -13.59 11.30 -5.02
CA ILE A 144 -13.23 9.89 -5.15
C ILE A 144 -11.82 9.71 -4.59
N LYS A 145 -11.72 8.91 -3.55
CA LYS A 145 -10.43 8.60 -2.91
C LYS A 145 -9.84 7.33 -3.51
N VAL A 146 -8.51 7.31 -3.52
CA VAL A 146 -7.72 6.17 -3.97
C VAL A 146 -6.93 5.64 -2.79
N THR A 147 -7.04 4.33 -2.52
CA THR A 147 -6.20 3.63 -1.55
C THR A 147 -5.62 2.38 -2.18
N GLY A 148 -4.60 1.80 -1.57
CA GLY A 148 -3.98 0.59 -2.06
C GLY A 148 -2.51 0.50 -1.73
N GLY A 149 -1.76 -0.24 -2.54
CA GLY A 149 -0.32 -0.38 -2.32
C GLY A 149 0.42 -1.08 -3.44
N LEU A 150 1.72 -1.07 -3.29
CA LEU A 150 2.67 -1.65 -4.22
C LEU A 150 3.07 -3.05 -3.73
N ALA A 151 3.05 -4.03 -4.63
CA ALA A 151 3.47 -5.40 -4.37
C ALA A 151 4.89 -5.46 -3.78
N GLY A 152 5.17 -6.49 -3.01
CA GLY A 152 6.49 -6.78 -2.46
C GLY A 152 6.95 -8.20 -2.79
N ASP A 153 8.17 -8.54 -2.43
CA ASP A 153 8.73 -9.90 -2.55
C ASP A 153 9.67 -10.25 -1.37
N GLY A 154 9.32 -9.80 -0.17
CA GLY A 154 10.14 -9.92 1.04
C GLY A 154 11.24 -8.86 1.06
N GLU A 155 12.46 -9.30 1.36
CA GLU A 155 13.67 -8.45 1.38
C GLU A 155 14.48 -8.55 0.08
N ARG A 156 13.98 -9.27 -0.94
CA ARG A 156 14.76 -9.58 -2.16
C ARG A 156 14.85 -8.41 -3.12
N PHE A 157 13.76 -7.66 -3.30
CA PHE A 157 13.65 -6.57 -4.28
C PHE A 157 14.03 -7.02 -5.72
N GLU A 158 13.63 -8.23 -6.09
CA GLU A 158 13.98 -8.86 -7.38
C GLU A 158 12.81 -8.89 -8.34
N GLN A 159 11.63 -9.32 -7.88
CA GLN A 159 10.46 -9.48 -8.72
C GLN A 159 9.16 -9.38 -7.93
N THR A 160 8.31 -8.46 -8.34
CA THR A 160 6.94 -8.35 -7.83
C THR A 160 5.93 -8.74 -8.91
N THR A 161 4.77 -9.20 -8.48
CA THR A 161 3.66 -9.56 -9.38
C THR A 161 2.33 -9.08 -8.84
N VAL A 162 1.41 -8.78 -9.77
CA VAL A 162 0.03 -8.42 -9.47
C VAL A 162 -0.90 -9.42 -10.14
N ILE A 163 -1.99 -9.77 -9.46
CA ILE A 163 -2.98 -10.76 -9.89
C ILE A 163 -4.20 -10.04 -10.44
N SER A 164 -4.65 -10.45 -11.63
CA SER A 164 -5.91 -10.06 -12.26
C SER A 164 -6.59 -11.30 -12.83
N GLY A 165 -7.74 -11.67 -12.27
CA GLY A 165 -8.42 -12.91 -12.61
C GLY A 165 -7.59 -14.15 -12.25
N ASN A 166 -7.30 -14.99 -13.23
CA ASN A 166 -6.53 -16.23 -13.06
C ASN A 166 -5.04 -16.11 -13.43
N ARG A 167 -4.52 -14.90 -13.57
CA ARG A 167 -3.13 -14.65 -14.00
C ARG A 167 -2.42 -13.73 -13.03
N SER A 168 -1.11 -13.99 -12.87
CA SER A 168 -0.18 -13.15 -12.14
C SER A 168 0.94 -12.69 -13.06
N SER A 169 1.27 -11.40 -13.05
CA SER A 169 2.33 -10.85 -13.90
C SER A 169 3.02 -9.65 -13.29
N SER A 170 4.29 -9.43 -13.66
CA SER A 170 5.02 -8.21 -13.36
C SER A 170 4.60 -7.08 -14.30
N GLY A 171 4.82 -5.84 -13.87
CA GLY A 171 4.47 -4.64 -14.64
C GLY A 171 2.97 -4.40 -14.76
N LEU A 172 2.14 -5.09 -13.98
CA LEU A 172 0.68 -4.95 -13.97
C LEU A 172 0.24 -3.97 -12.88
N VAL A 173 -0.79 -3.19 -13.18
CA VAL A 173 -1.60 -2.44 -12.22
C VAL A 173 -3.04 -2.89 -12.34
N VAL A 174 -3.66 -3.14 -11.19
CA VAL A 174 -5.08 -3.47 -11.09
C VAL A 174 -5.76 -2.41 -10.24
N ALA A 175 -6.87 -1.88 -10.73
CA ALA A 175 -7.70 -0.91 -10.03
C ALA A 175 -9.13 -1.43 -9.90
N LEU A 176 -9.61 -1.51 -8.67
CA LEU A 176 -10.96 -1.91 -8.33
C LEU A 176 -11.81 -0.66 -8.08
N GLY A 177 -12.80 -0.41 -8.92
CA GLY A 177 -13.85 0.56 -8.67
C GLY A 177 -14.94 -0.03 -7.77
N LEU A 178 -15.28 0.70 -6.73
CA LEU A 178 -16.33 0.37 -5.76
C LEU A 178 -17.49 1.35 -5.90
N TYR A 179 -18.70 0.85 -6.16
CA TYR A 179 -19.87 1.64 -6.53
C TYR A 179 -21.07 1.35 -5.63
N GLY A 180 -21.84 2.38 -5.32
CA GLY A 180 -23.11 2.26 -4.61
C GLY A 180 -23.21 3.22 -3.41
N GLU A 181 -24.46 3.62 -3.10
CA GLU A 181 -24.73 4.56 -2.01
C GLU A 181 -24.64 3.92 -0.62
N HIS A 182 -24.79 2.61 -0.56
CA HIS A 182 -24.70 1.84 0.68
C HIS A 182 -23.27 1.46 1.07
N LEU A 183 -22.29 1.73 0.20
CA LEU A 183 -20.89 1.49 0.52
C LEU A 183 -20.37 2.59 1.44
N SER A 184 -19.81 2.21 2.56
CA SER A 184 -19.01 3.05 3.45
C SER A 184 -17.55 2.66 3.34
N VAL A 185 -16.66 3.65 3.17
CA VAL A 185 -15.22 3.45 3.09
C VAL A 185 -14.53 4.37 4.08
N GLY A 186 -13.93 3.78 5.10
CA GLY A 186 -13.01 4.46 6.01
C GLY A 186 -11.57 4.25 5.57
N TYR A 187 -10.70 5.21 5.84
CA TYR A 187 -9.27 5.07 5.57
C TYR A 187 -8.44 5.87 6.56
N GLY A 188 -7.22 5.38 6.81
CA GLY A 188 -6.26 6.05 7.66
C GLY A 188 -4.83 5.64 7.31
N SER A 189 -3.89 6.55 7.51
CA SER A 189 -2.47 6.30 7.27
C SER A 189 -1.63 7.05 8.30
N ARG A 190 -0.76 6.35 9.03
CA ARG A 190 0.19 6.92 10.02
C ARG A 190 1.47 6.11 10.08
N GLY A 191 2.58 6.79 10.40
CA GLY A 191 3.90 6.15 10.49
C GLY A 191 4.41 5.93 11.90
N GLY A 192 4.09 6.81 12.84
CA GLY A 192 4.68 6.79 14.19
C GLY A 192 6.12 7.30 14.25
N TRP A 193 6.58 7.98 13.20
CA TRP A 193 7.92 8.54 13.09
C TRP A 193 8.05 9.85 13.85
N CYS A 194 9.19 10.04 14.53
CA CYS A 194 9.53 11.26 15.27
C CYS A 194 10.70 12.00 14.59
N PRO A 195 10.65 13.34 14.55
CA PRO A 195 11.76 14.14 13.99
C PRO A 195 13.10 13.86 14.68
N PHE A 196 14.14 13.72 13.86
CA PHE A 196 15.53 13.53 14.30
C PHE A 196 16.46 14.37 13.45
N GLY A 197 17.03 15.41 14.02
CA GLY A 197 17.92 16.32 13.34
C GLY A 197 17.27 17.64 12.89
N MET A 198 18.03 18.45 12.16
CA MET A 198 17.61 19.76 11.69
C MET A 198 16.82 19.66 10.38
N GLU A 199 15.86 20.55 10.19
CA GLU A 199 15.19 20.74 8.91
C GLU A 199 16.16 21.39 7.91
N ARG A 200 16.17 20.86 6.68
CA ARG A 200 17.05 21.30 5.59
C ARG A 200 16.26 21.46 4.31
N LYS A 201 16.72 22.35 3.45
CA LYS A 201 16.11 22.55 2.13
C LYS A 201 16.70 21.59 1.11
N VAL A 202 15.85 20.95 0.32
CA VAL A 202 16.24 20.17 -0.87
C VAL A 202 16.65 21.16 -1.97
N THR A 203 17.95 21.28 -2.21
CA THR A 203 18.50 22.24 -3.20
C THR A 203 18.74 21.60 -4.55
N ARG A 204 19.02 20.26 -4.61
CA ARG A 204 19.13 19.51 -5.86
C ARG A 204 18.61 18.09 -5.71
N SER A 205 17.64 17.75 -6.56
CA SER A 205 17.07 16.41 -6.70
C SER A 205 16.52 16.18 -8.11
N THR A 206 16.36 14.93 -8.51
CA THR A 206 15.69 14.49 -9.74
C THR A 206 14.86 13.26 -9.42
N ASP A 207 13.56 13.34 -9.62
CA ASP A 207 12.60 12.29 -9.25
C ASP A 207 12.79 11.84 -7.79
N ASN A 208 13.24 10.60 -7.58
CA ASN A 208 13.50 10.02 -6.26
C ASN A 208 14.97 10.04 -5.82
N VAL A 209 15.85 10.72 -6.57
CA VAL A 209 17.27 10.84 -6.24
C VAL A 209 17.56 12.21 -5.65
N LEU A 210 18.05 12.23 -4.43
CA LEU A 210 18.46 13.41 -3.69
C LEU A 210 19.98 13.59 -3.78
N TYR A 211 20.43 14.73 -4.28
CA TYR A 211 21.85 15.09 -4.42
C TYR A 211 22.31 16.07 -3.37
N GLU A 212 21.52 17.12 -3.07
CA GLU A 212 21.96 18.20 -2.17
C GLU A 212 20.86 18.64 -1.20
N LEU A 213 21.30 18.88 0.04
CA LEU A 213 20.56 19.55 1.11
C LEU A 213 21.33 20.81 1.53
N ASP A 214 20.71 21.99 1.50
CA ASP A 214 21.33 23.28 1.81
C ASP A 214 22.63 23.53 1.02
N ASP A 215 22.64 23.18 -0.28
CA ASP A 215 23.77 23.26 -1.20
C ASP A 215 25.01 22.43 -0.77
N GLN A 216 24.82 21.41 0.04
CA GLN A 216 25.83 20.45 0.48
C GLN A 216 25.42 19.01 0.06
N ASP A 217 26.42 18.17 -0.11
CA ASP A 217 26.26 16.75 -0.45
C ASP A 217 25.31 16.04 0.52
N ALA A 218 24.21 15.49 -0.01
CA ALA A 218 23.15 14.90 0.80
C ALA A 218 23.62 13.64 1.55
N LEU A 219 24.43 12.79 0.89
CA LEU A 219 24.95 11.57 1.50
C LEU A 219 25.92 11.88 2.64
N SER A 220 26.77 12.88 2.49
CA SER A 220 27.72 13.33 3.54
C SER A 220 26.95 13.84 4.77
N ILE A 221 25.91 14.65 4.57
CA ILE A 221 25.05 15.12 5.65
C ILE A 221 24.40 13.92 6.36
N TYR A 222 23.81 13.01 5.57
CA TYR A 222 23.11 11.85 6.10
C TYR A 222 24.04 10.97 6.94
N LYS A 223 25.24 10.66 6.44
CA LYS A 223 26.27 9.91 7.18
C LYS A 223 26.68 10.59 8.49
N THR A 224 26.76 11.92 8.50
CA THR A 224 27.08 12.68 9.72
C THR A 224 26.04 12.45 10.83
N TYR A 225 24.76 12.36 10.48
CA TYR A 225 23.69 12.05 11.44
C TYR A 225 23.70 10.60 11.92
N LEU A 226 24.06 9.65 11.05
CA LEU A 226 24.09 8.23 11.38
C LEU A 226 25.30 7.83 12.22
N GLY A 227 26.42 8.57 12.16
CA GLY A 227 27.66 8.20 12.84
C GLY A 227 28.16 6.83 12.43
N ASP A 228 28.40 5.94 13.37
CA ASP A 228 28.91 4.58 13.10
C ASP A 228 27.95 3.74 12.23
N LEU A 229 26.65 3.98 12.31
CA LEU A 229 25.64 3.30 11.49
C LEU A 229 25.74 3.62 10.00
N ALA A 230 26.49 4.66 9.63
CA ALA A 230 26.73 5.00 8.22
C ALA A 230 27.48 3.89 7.46
N GLN A 231 28.25 3.05 8.18
CA GLN A 231 28.97 1.92 7.59
C GLN A 231 28.01 0.79 7.13
N GLU A 232 26.80 0.76 7.67
CA GLU A 232 25.77 -0.23 7.34
C GLU A 232 24.81 0.26 6.23
N LEU A 233 25.06 1.42 5.61
CA LEU A 233 24.23 1.90 4.50
C LEU A 233 24.36 0.97 3.27
N PRO A 234 23.25 0.73 2.54
CA PRO A 234 21.91 1.36 2.66
C PRO A 234 21.02 0.74 3.75
N ALA A 235 21.34 -0.42 4.32
CA ALA A 235 20.44 -1.17 5.23
C ALA A 235 20.04 -0.36 6.48
N SER A 236 20.98 0.36 7.10
CA SER A 236 20.70 1.22 8.27
C SER A 236 19.74 2.38 7.95
N GLY A 237 19.65 2.76 6.67
CA GLY A 237 18.76 3.82 6.20
C GLY A 237 17.27 3.55 6.46
N LEU A 238 16.85 2.29 6.58
CA LEU A 238 15.49 1.92 6.95
C LEU A 238 15.06 2.50 8.32
N ARG A 239 16.03 2.69 9.23
CA ARG A 239 15.79 3.21 10.59
C ARG A 239 15.71 4.72 10.65
N PHE A 240 16.13 5.41 9.58
CA PHE A 240 16.25 6.86 9.53
C PHE A 240 15.68 7.41 8.22
N PRO A 241 14.38 7.21 7.96
CA PRO A 241 13.77 7.74 6.74
C PRO A 241 13.78 9.27 6.76
N LEU A 242 13.51 9.85 5.59
CA LEU A 242 13.47 11.29 5.39
C LEU A 242 12.00 11.76 5.31
N GLU A 243 11.55 12.59 6.26
CA GLU A 243 10.30 13.35 6.09
C GLU A 243 10.55 14.50 5.13
N ILE A 244 9.68 14.65 4.14
CA ILE A 244 9.63 15.81 3.26
C ILE A 244 8.36 16.60 3.49
N SER A 245 8.46 17.92 3.46
CA SER A 245 7.33 18.84 3.65
C SER A 245 7.34 19.91 2.56
N VAL A 246 6.20 20.11 1.92
CA VAL A 246 6.06 21.17 0.91
C VAL A 246 5.75 22.48 1.63
N PRO A 247 6.54 23.54 1.44
CA PRO A 247 6.30 24.83 2.09
C PRO A 247 4.89 25.36 1.81
N GLY A 248 4.16 25.70 2.88
CA GLY A 248 2.79 26.22 2.79
C GLY A 248 1.71 25.16 2.59
N GLN A 249 2.05 23.89 2.66
CA GLN A 249 1.10 22.76 2.68
C GLN A 249 1.25 21.97 3.98
N GLU A 250 0.16 21.39 4.45
CA GLU A 250 0.21 20.47 5.62
C GLU A 250 0.74 19.07 5.27
N LEU A 251 0.99 18.83 3.98
CA LEU A 251 1.44 17.55 3.48
C LEU A 251 2.85 17.23 3.96
N LYS A 252 2.98 16.12 4.66
CA LYS A 252 4.25 15.52 5.10
C LYS A 252 4.31 14.08 4.62
N LEU A 253 5.35 13.75 3.88
CA LEU A 253 5.56 12.41 3.35
C LEU A 253 6.89 11.86 3.85
N VAL A 254 6.91 10.62 4.28
CA VAL A 254 8.13 9.92 4.67
C VAL A 254 8.68 9.16 3.46
N ARG A 255 9.99 9.17 3.29
CA ARG A 255 10.71 8.53 2.19
C ARG A 255 11.74 7.55 2.72
N THR A 256 11.63 6.30 2.31
CA THR A 256 12.57 5.23 2.66
C THR A 256 13.81 5.31 1.77
N LEU A 257 14.99 5.28 2.37
CA LEU A 257 16.26 5.15 1.63
C LEU A 257 16.36 3.73 1.03
N LEU A 258 16.64 3.65 -0.26
CA LEU A 258 16.81 2.40 -1.00
C LEU A 258 18.27 2.13 -1.38
N ALA A 259 18.96 3.17 -1.83
CA ALA A 259 20.34 3.03 -2.30
C ALA A 259 21.14 4.31 -2.07
N ILE A 260 22.46 4.20 -2.12
CA ILE A 260 23.42 5.31 -2.08
C ILE A 260 24.38 5.23 -3.27
N ASP A 261 24.81 6.38 -3.73
CA ASP A 261 25.90 6.51 -4.71
C ASP A 261 27.02 7.38 -4.11
N GLU A 262 28.11 6.73 -3.73
CA GLU A 262 29.27 7.37 -3.12
C GLU A 262 29.97 8.34 -4.08
N ALA A 263 29.97 8.03 -5.38
CA ALA A 263 30.67 8.85 -6.37
C ALA A 263 29.92 10.16 -6.66
N GLN A 264 28.59 10.14 -6.58
CA GLN A 264 27.75 11.31 -6.79
C GLN A 264 27.31 11.98 -5.47
N GLY A 265 27.62 11.39 -4.32
CA GLY A 265 27.16 11.87 -3.01
C GLY A 265 25.64 11.85 -2.87
N SER A 266 24.94 10.96 -3.61
CA SER A 266 23.50 10.98 -3.70
C SER A 266 22.82 9.81 -2.97
N ILE A 267 21.53 9.99 -2.70
CA ILE A 267 20.65 9.01 -2.04
C ILE A 267 19.44 8.79 -2.91
N THR A 268 19.11 7.52 -3.19
CA THR A 268 17.88 7.12 -3.87
C THR A 268 16.83 6.69 -2.86
N PHE A 269 15.63 7.25 -2.97
CA PHE A 269 14.49 6.97 -2.08
C PHE A 269 13.39 6.16 -2.79
N ALA A 270 12.50 5.55 -2.02
CA ALA A 270 11.37 4.77 -2.53
C ALA A 270 10.25 5.63 -3.16
N GLY A 271 10.31 6.96 -3.01
CA GLY A 271 9.37 7.89 -3.62
C GLY A 271 10.04 9.21 -3.95
N ASN A 272 9.37 10.02 -4.77
CA ASN A 272 9.90 11.29 -5.27
C ASN A 272 10.27 12.25 -4.13
N VAL A 273 11.39 12.99 -4.32
CA VAL A 273 11.88 14.03 -3.44
C VAL A 273 11.99 15.34 -4.25
N PRO A 274 10.94 16.16 -4.28
CA PRO A 274 10.93 17.36 -5.12
C PRO A 274 11.95 18.40 -4.68
N LYS A 275 12.54 19.11 -5.64
CA LYS A 275 13.40 20.27 -5.34
C LYS A 275 12.58 21.40 -4.68
N GLY A 276 13.15 22.03 -3.68
CA GLY A 276 12.55 23.19 -2.99
C GLY A 276 11.72 22.83 -1.76
N VAL A 277 11.41 21.56 -1.53
CA VAL A 277 10.78 21.11 -0.28
C VAL A 277 11.76 21.16 0.88
N THR A 278 11.25 21.11 2.11
CA THR A 278 12.09 20.89 3.30
C THR A 278 12.16 19.40 3.62
N ALA A 279 13.28 18.97 4.17
CA ALA A 279 13.56 17.60 4.52
C ALA A 279 14.10 17.48 5.94
N LYS A 280 13.69 16.45 6.66
CA LYS A 280 14.13 16.17 8.03
C LYS A 280 14.31 14.67 8.25
N LEU A 281 15.39 14.24 8.87
CA LEU A 281 15.55 12.85 9.27
C LEU A 281 14.55 12.50 10.37
N MET A 282 14.06 11.28 10.29
CA MET A 282 13.10 10.71 11.24
C MET A 282 13.70 9.49 11.91
N ARG A 283 13.19 9.15 13.09
CA ARG A 283 13.47 7.90 13.82
C ARG A 283 12.21 7.38 14.47
N ALA A 284 12.17 6.09 14.78
CA ALA A 284 11.07 5.50 15.53
C ALA A 284 11.58 4.47 16.55
N SER A 285 10.80 4.24 17.61
CA SER A 285 10.86 3.05 18.44
C SER A 285 9.79 2.05 18.00
N SER A 286 9.89 0.78 18.42
CA SER A 286 8.84 -0.20 18.15
C SER A 286 7.49 0.27 18.70
N GLU A 287 7.46 0.81 19.92
CA GLU A 287 6.24 1.34 20.54
C GLU A 287 5.62 2.48 19.71
N SER A 288 6.44 3.41 19.19
CA SER A 288 5.92 4.52 18.37
C SER A 288 5.41 4.06 17.00
N LEU A 289 5.98 3.00 16.44
CA LEU A 289 5.46 2.38 15.21
C LEU A 289 4.11 1.70 15.47
N ILE A 290 4.00 0.89 16.52
CA ILE A 290 2.75 0.22 16.93
C ILE A 290 1.65 1.26 17.22
N GLU A 291 1.98 2.30 17.97
CA GLU A 291 1.04 3.41 18.24
C GLU A 291 0.67 4.16 16.95
N GLY A 292 1.59 4.30 16.01
CA GLY A 292 1.32 4.83 14.68
C GLY A 292 0.28 3.99 13.92
N ALA A 293 0.33 2.67 14.02
CA ALA A 293 -0.65 1.77 13.42
C ALA A 293 -2.03 1.90 14.10
N ARG A 294 -2.09 1.95 15.44
CA ARG A 294 -3.32 2.24 16.20
C ARG A 294 -3.93 3.57 15.77
N ASN A 295 -3.12 4.62 15.66
CA ASN A 295 -3.57 5.94 15.21
C ASN A 295 -4.02 5.97 13.74
N ALA A 296 -3.51 5.08 12.87
CA ALA A 296 -4.05 4.91 11.53
C ALA A 296 -5.46 4.30 11.57
N ALA A 297 -5.68 3.31 12.45
CA ALA A 297 -6.98 2.68 12.63
C ALA A 297 -8.04 3.65 13.19
N SER A 298 -7.68 4.49 14.16
CA SER A 298 -8.59 5.48 14.74
C SER A 298 -9.11 6.53 13.76
N LEU A 299 -8.41 6.73 12.64
CA LEU A 299 -8.86 7.60 11.54
C LEU A 299 -9.88 6.93 10.62
N CYS A 300 -10.02 5.61 10.69
CA CYS A 300 -10.92 4.86 9.84
C CYS A 300 -12.36 4.96 10.35
N HIS A 301 -13.08 6.00 9.93
CA HIS A 301 -14.48 6.14 10.29
C HIS A 301 -15.32 5.03 9.65
N HIS A 302 -15.88 4.15 10.46
CA HIS A 302 -16.80 3.09 10.06
C HIS A 302 -17.82 2.80 11.16
N ASP A 303 -18.94 2.17 10.79
CA ASP A 303 -19.92 1.70 11.76
C ASP A 303 -19.45 0.38 12.35
N SER A 304 -18.92 0.41 13.57
CA SER A 304 -18.43 -0.77 14.29
C SER A 304 -19.52 -1.81 14.63
N SER A 305 -20.80 -1.49 14.43
CA SER A 305 -21.92 -2.44 14.63
C SER A 305 -22.16 -3.32 13.40
N SER A 306 -21.66 -2.93 12.24
CA SER A 306 -21.83 -3.64 10.97
C SER A 306 -20.57 -4.46 10.61
N PRO A 307 -20.74 -5.63 9.97
CA PRO A 307 -19.60 -6.39 9.47
C PRO A 307 -18.75 -5.54 8.50
N ALA A 308 -17.46 -5.46 8.78
CA ALA A 308 -16.50 -4.69 8.00
C ALA A 308 -15.26 -5.53 7.63
N LEU A 309 -14.61 -5.13 6.55
CA LEU A 309 -13.29 -5.62 6.17
C LEU A 309 -12.29 -4.48 6.26
N ALA A 310 -11.23 -4.66 7.02
CA ALA A 310 -10.06 -3.80 7.01
C ALA A 310 -8.95 -4.43 6.16
N ILE A 311 -8.47 -3.69 5.17
CA ILE A 311 -7.32 -4.06 4.36
C ILE A 311 -6.14 -3.25 4.85
N LEU A 312 -5.17 -3.92 5.49
CA LEU A 312 -3.97 -3.32 6.05
C LEU A 312 -2.82 -3.42 5.03
N ILE A 313 -2.22 -2.30 4.72
CA ILE A 313 -1.04 -2.24 3.87
C ILE A 313 0.05 -1.52 4.66
N SER A 314 1.01 -2.30 5.15
CA SER A 314 2.12 -1.80 5.95
C SER A 314 3.43 -1.85 5.15
N CYS A 315 4.29 -0.87 5.34
CA CYS A 315 5.59 -0.86 4.68
C CYS A 315 6.48 -2.02 5.15
N VAL A 316 7.17 -2.69 4.22
CA VAL A 316 8.18 -3.71 4.54
C VAL A 316 9.26 -3.19 5.50
N GLY A 317 9.64 -1.92 5.39
CA GLY A 317 10.59 -1.29 6.30
C GLY A 317 10.14 -1.30 7.75
N ARG A 318 8.84 -1.16 8.02
CA ARG A 318 8.26 -1.27 9.38
C ARG A 318 8.40 -2.71 9.90
N ARG A 319 8.08 -3.70 9.07
CA ARG A 319 8.25 -5.12 9.41
C ARG A 319 9.69 -5.44 9.79
N LEU A 320 10.65 -4.98 8.99
CA LEU A 320 12.08 -5.18 9.25
C LEU A 320 12.56 -4.53 10.55
N LEU A 321 11.95 -3.42 10.95
CA LEU A 321 12.24 -2.74 12.21
C LEU A 321 11.58 -3.43 13.41
N LEU A 322 10.31 -3.81 13.27
CA LEU A 322 9.52 -4.45 14.32
C LEU A 322 9.94 -5.91 14.55
N ARG A 323 10.34 -6.61 13.48
CA ARG A 323 10.74 -8.03 13.56
C ARG A 323 9.67 -8.88 14.23
N GLN A 324 9.96 -9.46 15.39
CA GLN A 324 9.03 -10.28 16.17
C GLN A 324 7.84 -9.49 16.76
N LEU A 325 7.94 -8.16 16.85
CA LEU A 325 6.86 -7.29 17.30
C LEU A 325 5.94 -6.83 16.14
N ALA A 326 6.10 -7.37 14.95
CA ALA A 326 5.26 -6.99 13.81
C ALA A 326 3.79 -7.41 14.01
N GLU A 327 3.53 -8.51 14.71
CA GLU A 327 2.16 -8.91 15.06
C GLU A 327 1.50 -7.94 16.05
N ASP A 328 2.28 -7.31 16.95
CA ASP A 328 1.76 -6.33 17.90
C ASP A 328 1.17 -5.09 17.19
N GLU A 329 1.73 -4.71 16.02
CA GLU A 329 1.15 -3.61 15.24
C GLU A 329 -0.20 -4.01 14.60
N VAL A 330 -0.37 -5.26 14.18
CA VAL A 330 -1.64 -5.77 13.64
C VAL A 330 -2.67 -5.92 14.74
N GLU A 331 -2.26 -6.42 15.92
CA GLU A 331 -3.12 -6.52 17.10
C GLU A 331 -3.62 -5.15 17.54
N ALA A 332 -2.75 -4.13 17.59
CA ALA A 332 -3.12 -2.76 17.94
C ALA A 332 -4.16 -2.17 16.98
N VAL A 333 -4.10 -2.50 15.68
CA VAL A 333 -5.11 -2.11 14.71
C VAL A 333 -6.43 -2.84 14.95
N ASN A 334 -6.39 -4.16 15.18
CA ASN A 334 -7.59 -4.96 15.45
C ASN A 334 -8.34 -4.52 16.71
N GLU A 335 -7.61 -4.23 17.79
CA GLU A 335 -8.19 -3.69 19.01
C GLU A 335 -8.95 -2.38 18.78
N GLU A 336 -8.39 -1.48 17.96
CA GLU A 336 -8.98 -0.18 17.65
C GLU A 336 -10.22 -0.30 16.75
N LEU A 337 -10.18 -1.20 15.74
CA LEU A 337 -11.29 -1.38 14.79
C LEU A 337 -12.46 -2.22 15.36
N GLY A 338 -12.21 -3.06 16.38
CA GLY A 338 -13.22 -3.84 17.07
C GLY A 338 -13.59 -5.16 16.41
N GLU A 339 -14.32 -6.01 17.16
CA GLU A 339 -14.57 -7.44 16.88
C GLU A 339 -15.37 -7.71 15.60
N ASN A 340 -16.18 -6.76 15.11
CA ASN A 340 -16.97 -6.93 13.89
C ASN A 340 -16.17 -6.68 12.60
N THR A 341 -14.90 -6.32 12.71
CA THR A 341 -14.02 -6.04 11.59
C THR A 341 -13.10 -7.24 11.35
N ARG A 342 -13.19 -7.83 10.14
CA ARG A 342 -12.20 -8.81 9.67
C ARG A 342 -11.01 -8.07 9.11
N VAL A 343 -9.82 -8.61 9.33
CA VAL A 343 -8.56 -8.01 8.86
C VAL A 343 -7.90 -8.90 7.83
N CYS A 344 -7.49 -8.31 6.73
CA CYS A 344 -6.53 -8.89 5.79
C CYS A 344 -5.53 -7.83 5.36
N GLY A 345 -4.43 -8.22 4.76
CA GLY A 345 -3.46 -7.25 4.29
C GLY A 345 -2.13 -7.84 3.92
N PHE A 346 -1.16 -6.95 3.74
CA PHE A 346 0.19 -7.36 3.38
C PHE A 346 1.23 -6.29 3.70
N TYR A 347 2.50 -6.72 3.77
CA TYR A 347 3.65 -5.83 3.80
C TYR A 347 4.08 -5.48 2.38
N SER A 348 4.19 -4.17 2.10
CA SER A 348 4.28 -3.55 0.79
C SER A 348 5.63 -2.85 0.56
N TYR A 349 5.90 -2.49 -0.70
CA TYR A 349 7.00 -1.58 -1.06
C TYR A 349 6.58 -0.12 -1.12
N GLY A 350 5.29 0.16 -0.96
CA GLY A 350 4.75 1.50 -0.90
C GLY A 350 3.24 1.48 -0.68
N GLU A 351 2.75 2.42 0.08
CA GLU A 351 1.36 2.55 0.49
C GLU A 351 0.70 3.71 -0.24
N ILE A 352 -0.53 3.53 -0.71
CA ILE A 352 -1.32 4.57 -1.39
C ILE A 352 -2.51 4.92 -0.50
N ALA A 353 -2.57 6.15 -0.03
CA ALA A 353 -3.69 6.65 0.76
C ALA A 353 -3.79 8.19 0.72
N PRO A 354 -4.96 8.75 1.04
CA PRO A 354 -5.08 10.17 1.33
C PRO A 354 -4.27 10.56 2.57
N SER A 355 -3.57 11.68 2.50
CA SER A 355 -2.79 12.21 3.64
C SER A 355 -3.67 12.84 4.71
N SER A 356 -4.92 13.22 4.37
CA SER A 356 -5.96 13.75 5.26
C SER A 356 -7.34 13.44 4.67
N GLU A 357 -8.41 13.65 5.45
CA GLU A 357 -9.80 13.42 4.99
C GLU A 357 -10.14 14.19 3.70
N GLU A 358 -9.72 15.45 3.60
CA GLU A 358 -9.93 16.28 2.44
C GLU A 358 -8.83 16.15 1.38
N GLY A 359 -7.70 15.54 1.75
CA GLY A 359 -6.53 15.38 0.90
C GLY A 359 -6.75 14.46 -0.28
N SER A 360 -5.91 14.64 -1.29
CA SER A 360 -5.72 13.66 -2.35
C SER A 360 -4.87 12.49 -1.85
N ALA A 361 -4.94 11.34 -2.52
CA ALA A 361 -4.04 10.24 -2.22
C ALA A 361 -2.60 10.58 -2.62
N ASP A 362 -1.66 10.01 -1.91
CA ASP A 362 -0.23 10.10 -2.21
C ASP A 362 0.42 8.72 -2.04
N LEU A 363 1.60 8.57 -2.61
CA LEU A 363 2.47 7.44 -2.28
C LEU A 363 3.15 7.71 -0.95
N HIS A 364 2.89 6.86 0.02
CA HIS A 364 3.53 6.84 1.32
C HIS A 364 4.60 5.74 1.39
N ASN A 365 5.55 5.94 2.27
CA ASN A 365 6.49 4.92 2.71
C ASN A 365 6.56 4.94 4.24
N GLN A 366 6.89 3.81 4.85
CA GLN A 366 7.05 3.69 6.29
C GLN A 366 5.76 3.97 7.09
N THR A 367 4.60 3.73 6.46
CA THR A 367 3.30 3.90 7.11
C THR A 367 2.58 2.55 7.29
N MET A 368 1.64 2.52 8.23
CA MET A 368 0.50 1.62 8.21
C MET A 368 -0.64 2.37 7.54
N THR A 369 -1.14 1.82 6.44
CA THR A 369 -2.29 2.34 5.69
C THR A 369 -3.43 1.33 5.80
N ILE A 370 -4.61 1.81 6.12
CA ILE A 370 -5.79 0.99 6.37
C ILE A 370 -6.93 1.48 5.48
N THR A 371 -7.62 0.55 4.84
CA THR A 371 -8.88 0.80 4.13
C THR A 371 -9.96 -0.09 4.73
N VAL A 372 -11.00 0.49 5.29
CA VAL A 372 -12.13 -0.25 5.87
C VAL A 372 -13.32 -0.16 4.94
N LEU A 373 -13.85 -1.32 4.55
CA LEU A 373 -15.02 -1.46 3.69
C LEU A 373 -16.19 -2.02 4.50
N SER A 374 -17.37 -1.39 4.40
CA SER A 374 -18.61 -1.90 4.99
C SER A 374 -19.82 -1.50 4.14
N GLU A 375 -20.95 -2.16 4.34
CA GLU A 375 -22.24 -1.81 3.73
C GLU A 375 -23.26 -1.45 4.80
N ILE A 376 -23.84 -0.26 4.66
CA ILE A 376 -24.87 0.31 5.55
C ILE A 376 -26.29 0.13 4.99
#